data_6ad475bb285963d5d9137f6fe5d32afb
#
_entry.id   6ad475bb285963d5d9137f6fe5d32afb
#
_cell.length_a   1.000
_cell.length_b   1.000
_cell.length_c   1.000
_cell.angle_alpha   90.00
_cell.angle_beta   90.00
_cell.angle_gamma   90.00
#
_symmetry.space_group_name_H-M   'P 1'
#
loop_
_entity.id
_entity.type
_entity.pdbx_description
1 polymer ?
#
loop_
_entity_poly.entity_id
_entity_poly.type
_entity_poly.pdbx_seq_one_letter_code
_entity_poly.pdbx_strand_id
1 'polypeptide(L)'
;PDGHPVPHAQVLRQLLEQAELADEVGLHAFGVGEHHRRDFAVSAPEVFLAAAAARTKKIRLGSAVTVLSSDDPIRVFQRFATVDAISNGRAEVMLGRGSFVESFPLFGLDLADYEVLFEEKLELFDKVRAQKPIKWEGRTRRPINGLSVYPPLEHHLLPAWIGVGGTPESVLRCAEYGYPIIFAIIGGTPGSFAPLAGLYREAMAKYGHPMQQMATHSPGHIAATDEEAREEFFPHWLGQRNQLGAERGPHTVDQRQRCLIGFGQRRQNHFVPTE
;
A
#
# COMPACT_ATOMS: atom_id res chain seq x y z
N PRO A 1 3.83 23.57 15.63
CA PRO A 1 4.21 22.28 16.17
C PRO A 1 5.41 22.45 17.08
N ASP A 2 5.26 22.06 18.34
CA ASP A 2 6.25 22.21 19.40
C ASP A 2 7.34 21.10 19.40
N GLY A 3 7.35 20.26 18.35
CA GLY A 3 8.29 19.14 18.18
C GLY A 3 8.01 17.93 19.06
N HIS A 4 6.94 17.94 19.84
CA HIS A 4 6.55 16.78 20.63
C HIS A 4 5.77 15.74 19.79
N PRO A 5 6.04 14.43 19.95
CA PRO A 5 5.28 13.41 19.27
C PRO A 5 3.80 13.45 19.69
N VAL A 6 2.91 13.44 18.71
CA VAL A 6 1.46 13.29 18.97
C VAL A 6 1.17 11.88 19.46
N PRO A 7 0.41 11.70 20.55
CA PRO A 7 0.05 10.35 21.04
C PRO A 7 -0.70 9.55 19.96
N HIS A 8 -0.41 8.25 19.82
CA HIS A 8 -1.03 7.37 18.80
C HIS A 8 -2.56 7.40 18.84
N ALA A 9 -3.14 7.41 20.05
CA ALA A 9 -4.59 7.49 20.20
C ALA A 9 -5.19 8.80 19.61
N GLN A 10 -4.45 9.90 19.70
CA GLN A 10 -4.86 11.17 19.09
C GLN A 10 -4.69 11.11 17.57
N VAL A 11 -3.59 10.56 17.07
CA VAL A 11 -3.37 10.37 15.62
C VAL A 11 -4.50 9.53 15.01
N LEU A 12 -4.89 8.43 15.64
CA LEU A 12 -5.98 7.57 15.15
C LEU A 12 -7.33 8.32 15.09
N ARG A 13 -7.64 9.17 16.09
CA ARG A 13 -8.85 10.00 16.04
C ARG A 13 -8.79 11.04 14.91
N GLN A 14 -7.66 11.73 14.76
CA GLN A 14 -7.46 12.70 13.69
C GLN A 14 -7.52 12.06 12.29
N LEU A 15 -7.00 10.83 12.13
CA LEU A 15 -7.12 10.10 10.86
C LEU A 15 -8.59 9.78 10.52
N LEU A 16 -9.44 9.49 11.51
CA LEU A 16 -10.87 9.30 11.26
C LEU A 16 -11.54 10.60 10.79
N GLU A 17 -11.22 11.73 11.41
CA GLU A 17 -11.69 13.05 10.98
C GLU A 17 -11.21 13.39 9.55
N GLN A 18 -9.96 13.04 9.24
CA GLN A 18 -9.42 13.21 7.88
C GLN A 18 -10.14 12.32 6.85
N ALA A 19 -10.50 11.08 7.22
CA ALA A 19 -11.24 10.20 6.34
C ALA A 19 -12.65 10.74 6.04
N GLU A 20 -13.33 11.30 7.06
CA GLU A 20 -14.63 11.97 6.88
C GLU A 20 -14.51 13.21 5.98
N LEU A 21 -13.54 14.06 6.25
CA LEU A 21 -13.30 15.24 5.41
C LEU A 21 -12.98 14.85 3.96
N ALA A 22 -12.17 13.81 3.76
CA ALA A 22 -11.85 13.30 2.43
C ALA A 22 -13.10 12.82 1.67
N ASP A 23 -14.03 12.17 2.36
CA ASP A 23 -15.33 11.76 1.80
C ASP A 23 -16.22 12.97 1.46
N GLU A 24 -16.28 13.95 2.36
CA GLU A 24 -17.07 15.19 2.19
C GLU A 24 -16.60 16.03 0.99
N VAL A 25 -15.30 16.21 0.83
CA VAL A 25 -14.72 16.97 -0.29
C VAL A 25 -14.65 16.18 -1.59
N GLY A 26 -15.05 14.91 -1.58
CA GLY A 26 -15.18 14.08 -2.78
C GLY A 26 -13.90 13.43 -3.29
N LEU A 27 -12.94 13.15 -2.41
CA LEU A 27 -11.79 12.32 -2.80
C LEU A 27 -12.24 10.89 -3.09
N HIS A 28 -11.54 10.21 -4.02
CA HIS A 28 -11.97 8.91 -4.52
C HIS A 28 -11.61 7.74 -3.60
N ALA A 29 -10.48 7.84 -2.88
CA ALA A 29 -10.01 6.77 -2.01
C ALA A 29 -9.23 7.34 -0.81
N PHE A 30 -9.33 6.65 0.33
CA PHE A 30 -8.55 6.89 1.53
C PHE A 30 -7.82 5.61 1.93
N GLY A 31 -6.50 5.68 2.01
CA GLY A 31 -5.67 4.53 2.32
C GLY A 31 -4.85 4.73 3.59
N VAL A 32 -4.70 3.68 4.40
CA VAL A 32 -3.83 3.68 5.57
C VAL A 32 -2.76 2.60 5.47
N GLY A 33 -1.52 2.96 5.82
CA GLY A 33 -0.40 2.03 5.86
C GLY A 33 -0.42 1.17 7.12
N GLU A 34 0.24 0.00 7.06
CA GLU A 34 0.47 -0.89 8.18
C GLU A 34 1.93 -0.79 8.62
N HIS A 35 2.16 -0.44 9.89
CA HIS A 35 3.48 -0.34 10.47
C HIS A 35 3.48 -0.81 11.93
N HIS A 36 4.50 -1.57 12.32
CA HIS A 36 4.67 -2.10 13.66
C HIS A 36 5.83 -1.40 14.38
N ARG A 37 5.82 -0.06 14.35
CA ARG A 37 6.88 0.82 14.86
C ARG A 37 6.28 1.86 15.80
N ARG A 38 7.09 2.35 16.74
CA ARG A 38 6.69 3.39 17.70
C ARG A 38 6.36 4.75 17.05
N ASP A 39 6.84 4.99 15.85
CA ASP A 39 6.68 6.25 15.10
C ASP A 39 5.47 6.23 14.15
N PHE A 40 4.70 5.13 14.14
CA PHE A 40 3.48 4.97 13.36
C PHE A 40 2.31 4.51 14.23
N ALA A 41 1.14 5.10 14.05
CA ALA A 41 -0.03 4.79 14.88
C ALA A 41 -0.87 3.60 14.38
N VAL A 42 -0.82 3.31 13.07
CA VAL A 42 -1.68 2.28 12.46
C VAL A 42 -0.89 0.97 12.31
N SER A 43 -1.29 -0.04 13.07
CA SER A 43 -0.77 -1.41 12.99
C SER A 43 -1.84 -2.44 12.59
N ALA A 44 -3.11 -2.04 12.56
CA ALA A 44 -4.25 -2.86 12.15
C ALA A 44 -5.16 -2.03 11.23
N PRO A 45 -4.79 -1.89 9.95
CA PRO A 45 -5.51 -1.05 8.98
C PRO A 45 -7.00 -1.36 8.92
N GLU A 46 -7.38 -2.63 8.89
CA GLU A 46 -8.76 -3.07 8.69
C GLU A 46 -9.67 -2.66 9.86
N VAL A 47 -9.13 -2.62 11.08
CA VAL A 47 -9.88 -2.14 12.26
C VAL A 47 -10.18 -0.65 12.14
N PHE A 48 -9.19 0.13 11.70
CA PHE A 48 -9.36 1.54 11.41
C PHE A 48 -10.34 1.76 10.26
N LEU A 49 -10.21 1.02 9.17
CA LEU A 49 -11.04 1.13 7.98
C LEU A 49 -12.50 0.75 8.26
N ALA A 50 -12.76 -0.20 9.16
CA ALA A 50 -14.12 -0.52 9.61
C ALA A 50 -14.76 0.66 10.35
N ALA A 51 -14.00 1.36 11.20
CA ALA A 51 -14.49 2.57 11.86
C ALA A 51 -14.74 3.72 10.86
N ALA A 52 -13.84 3.92 9.88
CA ALA A 52 -14.00 4.89 8.81
C ALA A 52 -15.20 4.55 7.91
N ALA A 53 -15.44 3.26 7.63
CA ALA A 53 -16.60 2.80 6.85
C ALA A 53 -17.94 3.21 7.46
N ALA A 54 -18.05 3.17 8.78
CA ALA A 54 -19.24 3.59 9.52
C ALA A 54 -19.47 5.11 9.51
N ARG A 55 -18.42 5.90 9.23
CA ARG A 55 -18.45 7.38 9.28
C ARG A 55 -18.45 8.04 7.89
N THR A 56 -18.19 7.28 6.84
CA THR A 56 -18.09 7.75 5.44
C THR A 56 -19.16 7.10 4.56
N LYS A 57 -19.42 7.66 3.37
CA LYS A 57 -20.52 7.21 2.50
C LYS A 57 -20.09 6.84 1.08
N LYS A 58 -19.05 7.46 0.54
CA LYS A 58 -18.69 7.38 -0.89
C LYS A 58 -17.25 6.93 -1.12
N ILE A 59 -16.32 7.42 -0.30
CA ILE A 59 -14.89 7.20 -0.48
C ILE A 59 -14.55 5.71 -0.37
N ARG A 60 -13.69 5.22 -1.26
CA ARG A 60 -13.13 3.87 -1.15
C ARG A 60 -12.12 3.82 0.00
N LEU A 61 -12.10 2.70 0.70
CA LEU A 61 -11.34 2.51 1.91
C LEU A 61 -10.36 1.36 1.74
N GLY A 62 -9.07 1.65 1.82
CA GLY A 62 -8.05 0.66 1.53
C GLY A 62 -6.83 0.69 2.44
N SER A 63 -6.08 -0.40 2.47
CA SER A 63 -4.73 -0.38 3.02
C SER A 63 -3.73 0.18 1.99
N ALA A 64 -2.62 0.75 2.49
CA ALA A 64 -1.57 1.29 1.63
C ALA A 64 -0.16 1.17 2.28
N VAL A 65 0.30 -0.06 2.53
CA VAL A 65 -0.17 -1.39 2.13
C VAL A 65 -0.55 -2.24 3.35
N THR A 66 -1.24 -3.40 3.13
CA THR A 66 -1.22 -4.54 4.06
C THR A 66 0.10 -5.29 3.85
N VAL A 67 0.83 -5.56 4.94
CA VAL A 67 2.11 -6.29 4.89
C VAL A 67 1.85 -7.80 4.80
N LEU A 68 1.51 -8.27 3.59
CA LEU A 68 1.11 -9.66 3.36
C LEU A 68 2.19 -10.66 3.76
N SER A 69 3.47 -10.30 3.68
CA SER A 69 4.59 -11.17 4.09
C SER A 69 4.48 -11.62 5.54
N SER A 70 3.95 -10.79 6.43
CA SER A 70 3.84 -11.10 7.87
C SER A 70 2.43 -11.39 8.35
N ASP A 71 1.41 -11.37 7.46
CA ASP A 71 0.02 -11.67 7.82
C ASP A 71 -0.47 -12.99 7.19
N ASP A 72 -1.58 -13.52 7.66
CA ASP A 72 -2.25 -14.68 7.06
C ASP A 72 -3.21 -14.23 5.96
N PRO A 73 -3.06 -14.71 4.71
CA PRO A 73 -3.87 -14.27 3.57
C PRO A 73 -5.38 -14.52 3.74
N ILE A 74 -5.75 -15.58 4.46
CA ILE A 74 -7.16 -15.88 4.76
C ILE A 74 -7.71 -14.81 5.72
N ARG A 75 -6.95 -14.45 6.76
CA ARG A 75 -7.35 -13.41 7.71
C ARG A 75 -7.42 -12.05 7.05
N VAL A 76 -6.49 -11.73 6.16
CA VAL A 76 -6.54 -10.49 5.35
C VAL A 76 -7.86 -10.44 4.56
N PHE A 77 -8.18 -11.50 3.81
CA PHE A 77 -9.43 -11.54 3.06
C PHE A 77 -10.66 -11.40 3.97
N GLN A 78 -10.72 -12.14 5.07
CA GLN A 78 -11.86 -12.08 6.01
C GLN A 78 -12.09 -10.67 6.58
N ARG A 79 -11.01 -9.99 6.96
CA ARG A 79 -11.08 -8.61 7.49
C ARG A 79 -11.55 -7.62 6.43
N PHE A 80 -11.00 -7.72 5.20
CA PHE A 80 -11.45 -6.86 4.11
C PHE A 80 -12.85 -7.19 3.61
N ALA A 81 -13.26 -8.45 3.59
CA ALA A 81 -14.65 -8.82 3.30
C ALA A 81 -15.63 -8.25 4.35
N THR A 82 -15.20 -8.18 5.61
CA THR A 82 -15.98 -7.54 6.68
C THR A 82 -16.06 -6.02 6.48
N VAL A 83 -14.94 -5.35 6.15
CA VAL A 83 -14.93 -3.92 5.82
C VAL A 83 -15.80 -3.63 4.60
N ASP A 84 -15.75 -4.50 3.59
CA ASP A 84 -16.56 -4.39 2.37
C ASP A 84 -18.05 -4.44 2.68
N ALA A 85 -18.48 -5.41 3.46
CA ALA A 85 -19.87 -5.53 3.89
C ALA A 85 -20.33 -4.30 4.71
N ILE A 86 -19.55 -3.83 5.69
CA ILE A 86 -19.87 -2.65 6.51
C ILE A 86 -19.93 -1.38 5.64
N SER A 87 -19.02 -1.25 4.67
CA SER A 87 -18.91 -0.07 3.80
C SER A 87 -19.87 -0.10 2.61
N ASN A 88 -20.64 -1.16 2.40
CA ASN A 88 -21.46 -1.36 1.22
C ASN A 88 -20.63 -1.35 -0.09
N GLY A 89 -19.61 -2.21 -0.14
CA GLY A 89 -18.83 -2.45 -1.35
C GLY A 89 -17.73 -1.43 -1.63
N ARG A 90 -17.23 -0.71 -0.62
CA ARG A 90 -16.18 0.33 -0.79
C ARG A 90 -14.78 -0.10 -0.37
N ALA A 91 -14.60 -1.35 0.07
CA ALA A 91 -13.29 -1.82 0.48
C ALA A 91 -12.39 -2.13 -0.71
N GLU A 92 -11.10 -1.85 -0.56
CA GLU A 92 -10.04 -2.34 -1.46
C GLU A 92 -8.79 -2.70 -0.65
N VAL A 93 -7.95 -3.57 -1.16
CA VAL A 93 -6.71 -3.95 -0.48
C VAL A 93 -5.51 -3.69 -1.37
N MET A 94 -4.50 -3.06 -0.82
CA MET A 94 -3.20 -2.97 -1.46
C MET A 94 -2.24 -3.88 -0.70
N LEU A 95 -1.71 -4.87 -1.39
CA LEU A 95 -0.81 -5.88 -0.84
C LEU A 95 0.64 -5.49 -1.11
N GLY A 96 1.48 -5.63 -0.12
CA GLY A 96 2.90 -5.35 -0.25
C GLY A 96 3.76 -6.16 0.70
N ARG A 97 5.07 -6.04 0.53
CA ARG A 97 6.06 -6.68 1.41
C ARG A 97 6.39 -5.84 2.65
N GLY A 98 5.87 -4.61 2.70
CA GLY A 98 6.22 -3.62 3.71
C GLY A 98 7.57 -2.93 3.43
N SER A 99 7.71 -1.73 4.01
CA SER A 99 8.95 -0.93 3.90
C SER A 99 9.94 -1.22 5.03
N PHE A 100 9.51 -1.94 6.05
CA PHE A 100 10.24 -2.23 7.28
C PHE A 100 10.19 -3.72 7.58
N VAL A 101 11.11 -4.17 8.42
CA VAL A 101 11.31 -5.60 8.73
C VAL A 101 10.85 -6.00 10.12
N GLU A 102 10.36 -5.06 10.92
CA GLU A 102 10.00 -5.26 12.33
C GLU A 102 8.86 -6.27 12.52
N SER A 103 7.98 -6.41 11.54
CA SER A 103 6.90 -7.40 11.59
C SER A 103 7.41 -8.84 11.60
N PHE A 104 8.58 -9.12 11.01
CA PHE A 104 9.12 -10.46 10.97
C PHE A 104 9.43 -11.03 12.36
N PRO A 105 10.37 -10.46 13.16
CA PRO A 105 10.62 -10.94 14.50
C PRO A 105 9.41 -10.79 15.43
N LEU A 106 8.57 -9.75 15.24
CA LEU A 106 7.40 -9.54 16.05
C LEU A 106 6.37 -10.68 15.92
N PHE A 107 6.22 -11.22 14.71
CA PHE A 107 5.29 -12.33 14.43
C PHE A 107 5.98 -13.70 14.31
N GLY A 108 7.24 -13.81 14.74
CA GLY A 108 7.98 -15.07 14.75
C GLY A 108 8.35 -15.60 13.36
N LEU A 109 8.57 -14.70 12.40
CA LEU A 109 8.97 -15.03 11.04
C LEU A 109 10.47 -14.76 10.84
N ASP A 110 11.10 -15.57 9.97
CA ASP A 110 12.49 -15.38 9.60
C ASP A 110 12.60 -14.49 8.34
N LEU A 111 13.53 -13.53 8.37
CA LEU A 111 13.84 -12.71 7.20
C LEU A 111 14.46 -13.51 6.05
N ALA A 112 15.04 -14.68 6.32
CA ALA A 112 15.51 -15.58 5.28
C ALA A 112 14.37 -16.08 4.38
N ASP A 113 13.16 -16.11 4.89
CA ASP A 113 11.96 -16.52 4.16
C ASP A 113 11.22 -15.34 3.49
N TYR A 114 11.81 -14.14 3.45
CA TYR A 114 11.17 -12.89 2.99
C TYR A 114 10.49 -13.03 1.61
N GLU A 115 11.17 -13.61 0.63
CA GLU A 115 10.61 -13.77 -0.73
C GLU A 115 9.54 -14.86 -0.75
N VAL A 116 9.82 -16.04 -0.20
CA VAL A 116 8.90 -17.18 -0.24
C VAL A 116 7.61 -16.90 0.54
N LEU A 117 7.70 -16.17 1.66
CA LEU A 117 6.52 -15.75 2.43
C LEU A 117 5.58 -14.89 1.58
N PHE A 118 6.10 -13.92 0.88
CA PHE A 118 5.25 -13.07 0.04
C PHE A 118 4.66 -13.83 -1.15
N GLU A 119 5.46 -14.62 -1.84
CA GLU A 119 5.04 -15.43 -3.00
C GLU A 119 3.90 -16.39 -2.64
N GLU A 120 4.11 -17.24 -1.66
CA GLU A 120 3.12 -18.23 -1.24
C GLU A 120 1.86 -17.61 -0.68
N LYS A 121 2.00 -16.50 0.06
CA LYS A 121 0.85 -15.79 0.62
C LYS A 121 0.07 -15.02 -0.45
N LEU A 122 0.73 -14.48 -1.47
CA LEU A 122 0.05 -13.86 -2.61
C LEU A 122 -0.73 -14.91 -3.42
N GLU A 123 -0.11 -16.06 -3.70
CA GLU A 123 -0.79 -17.16 -4.37
C GLU A 123 -2.04 -17.63 -3.59
N LEU A 124 -1.88 -17.80 -2.28
CA LEU A 124 -3.01 -18.20 -1.44
C LEU A 124 -4.09 -17.11 -1.39
N PHE A 125 -3.71 -15.83 -1.28
CA PHE A 125 -4.67 -14.72 -1.30
C PHE A 125 -5.46 -14.69 -2.61
N ASP A 126 -4.82 -14.90 -3.75
CA ASP A 126 -5.50 -14.94 -5.05
C ASP A 126 -6.55 -16.07 -5.11
N LYS A 127 -6.20 -17.25 -4.61
CA LYS A 127 -7.15 -18.38 -4.51
C LYS A 127 -8.31 -18.08 -3.54
N VAL A 128 -8.05 -17.45 -2.40
CA VAL A 128 -9.09 -17.03 -1.43
C VAL A 128 -10.01 -15.98 -2.05
N ARG A 129 -9.44 -15.00 -2.73
CA ARG A 129 -10.16 -13.92 -3.40
C ARG A 129 -11.13 -14.43 -4.48
N ALA A 130 -10.81 -15.56 -5.12
CA ALA A 130 -11.70 -16.21 -6.09
C ALA A 130 -12.99 -16.80 -5.47
N GLN A 131 -13.09 -16.86 -4.14
CA GLN A 131 -14.27 -17.30 -3.37
C GLN A 131 -14.76 -18.71 -3.74
N LYS A 132 -13.85 -19.57 -4.14
CA LYS A 132 -14.08 -21.01 -4.41
C LYS A 132 -13.44 -21.85 -3.32
N PRO A 133 -13.84 -23.13 -3.14
CA PRO A 133 -13.15 -24.04 -2.23
C PRO A 133 -11.67 -24.12 -2.56
N ILE A 134 -10.81 -23.84 -1.57
CA ILE A 134 -9.37 -23.67 -1.74
C ILE A 134 -8.69 -25.04 -1.71
N LYS A 135 -7.82 -25.28 -2.69
CA LYS A 135 -6.76 -26.28 -2.64
C LYS A 135 -5.42 -25.55 -2.77
N TRP A 136 -4.60 -25.66 -1.75
CA TRP A 136 -3.31 -24.98 -1.72
C TRP A 136 -2.31 -25.78 -0.88
N GLU A 137 -1.06 -25.79 -1.31
CA GLU A 137 0.07 -26.40 -0.62
C GLU A 137 1.31 -25.54 -0.82
N GLY A 138 2.10 -25.36 0.24
CA GLY A 138 3.33 -24.58 0.24
C GLY A 138 4.20 -24.93 1.43
N ARG A 139 5.30 -24.20 1.61
CA ARG A 139 6.29 -24.40 2.67
C ARG A 139 5.95 -23.63 3.96
N THR A 140 5.27 -22.49 3.84
CA THR A 140 5.08 -21.55 4.94
C THR A 140 3.85 -21.83 5.81
N ARG A 141 3.00 -22.75 5.38
CA ARG A 141 1.85 -23.21 6.16
C ARG A 141 1.42 -24.62 5.75
N ARG A 142 0.58 -25.24 6.60
CA ARG A 142 -0.02 -26.56 6.28
C ARG A 142 -0.95 -26.48 5.06
N PRO A 143 -1.04 -27.57 4.25
CA PRO A 143 -1.93 -27.64 3.11
C PRO A 143 -3.40 -27.39 3.46
N ILE A 144 -4.13 -26.79 2.52
CA ILE A 144 -5.58 -26.60 2.59
C ILE A 144 -6.22 -27.48 1.52
N ASN A 145 -7.24 -28.22 1.89
CA ASN A 145 -7.92 -29.13 0.96
C ASN A 145 -9.44 -28.94 1.02
N GLY A 146 -9.97 -28.20 0.05
CA GLY A 146 -11.41 -28.05 -0.17
C GLY A 146 -12.13 -27.19 0.86
N LEU A 147 -11.44 -26.25 1.55
CA LEU A 147 -12.05 -25.35 2.53
C LEU A 147 -12.53 -24.06 1.87
N SER A 148 -13.68 -23.57 2.31
CA SER A 148 -14.21 -22.26 1.93
C SER A 148 -13.96 -21.23 3.01
N VAL A 149 -13.82 -19.95 2.60
CA VAL A 149 -13.58 -18.79 3.50
C VAL A 149 -14.84 -17.94 3.59
N TYR A 150 -15.11 -17.43 4.78
CA TYR A 150 -16.29 -16.62 5.11
C TYR A 150 -15.89 -15.36 5.87
N PRO A 151 -16.67 -14.23 5.75
CA PRO A 151 -17.85 -14.10 4.89
C PRO A 151 -17.47 -14.04 3.41
N PRO A 152 -18.36 -14.41 2.49
CA PRO A 152 -18.20 -14.09 1.08
C PRO A 152 -18.47 -12.60 0.84
N LEU A 153 -17.98 -12.09 -0.28
CA LEU A 153 -18.37 -10.79 -0.80
C LEU A 153 -19.76 -10.88 -1.46
N GLU A 154 -20.56 -9.85 -1.35
CA GLU A 154 -21.95 -9.90 -1.85
C GLU A 154 -22.02 -9.73 -3.37
N HIS A 155 -21.25 -8.83 -3.96
CA HIS A 155 -21.52 -8.35 -5.32
C HIS A 155 -20.36 -8.38 -6.29
N HIS A 156 -19.11 -8.51 -5.83
CA HIS A 156 -17.94 -8.37 -6.69
C HIS A 156 -16.72 -9.10 -6.13
N LEU A 157 -15.67 -9.11 -6.90
CA LEU A 157 -14.36 -9.57 -6.45
C LEU A 157 -13.71 -8.43 -5.65
N LEU A 158 -13.12 -8.70 -4.48
CA LEU A 158 -12.42 -7.68 -3.69
C LEU A 158 -11.36 -6.98 -4.56
N PRO A 159 -11.47 -5.67 -4.80
CA PRO A 159 -10.44 -4.93 -5.51
C PRO A 159 -9.11 -5.05 -4.77
N ALA A 160 -8.08 -5.48 -5.48
CA ALA A 160 -6.77 -5.68 -4.90
C ALA A 160 -5.67 -5.13 -5.80
N TRP A 161 -4.66 -4.52 -5.21
CA TRP A 161 -3.50 -3.91 -5.85
C TRP A 161 -2.22 -4.51 -5.31
N ILE A 162 -1.17 -4.52 -6.12
CA ILE A 162 0.18 -4.86 -5.64
C ILE A 162 1.03 -3.60 -5.56
N GLY A 163 1.56 -3.33 -4.36
CA GLY A 163 2.53 -2.26 -4.11
C GLY A 163 3.94 -2.69 -4.51
N VAL A 164 4.57 -1.92 -5.40
CA VAL A 164 5.90 -2.21 -5.95
C VAL A 164 6.88 -1.09 -5.62
N GLY A 165 7.97 -1.44 -4.95
CA GLY A 165 8.99 -0.49 -4.48
C GLY A 165 10.09 -0.13 -5.49
N GLY A 166 10.06 -0.68 -6.71
CA GLY A 166 10.99 -0.30 -7.78
C GLY A 166 11.90 -1.41 -8.31
N THR A 167 11.66 -2.69 -7.97
CA THR A 167 12.40 -3.82 -8.57
C THR A 167 11.64 -4.44 -9.74
N PRO A 168 12.34 -4.80 -10.85
CA PRO A 168 11.73 -5.46 -12.00
C PRO A 168 10.98 -6.75 -11.64
N GLU A 169 11.53 -7.55 -10.72
CA GLU A 169 10.94 -8.82 -10.28
C GLU A 169 9.57 -8.63 -9.64
N SER A 170 9.41 -7.56 -8.85
CA SER A 170 8.12 -7.23 -8.24
C SER A 170 7.08 -6.79 -9.28
N VAL A 171 7.52 -6.12 -10.34
CA VAL A 171 6.66 -5.73 -11.48
C VAL A 171 6.20 -6.96 -12.25
N LEU A 172 7.13 -7.88 -12.55
CA LEU A 172 6.82 -9.12 -13.28
C LEU A 172 5.84 -9.98 -12.48
N ARG A 173 6.06 -10.14 -11.16
CA ARG A 173 5.14 -10.86 -10.27
C ARG A 173 3.73 -10.24 -10.28
N CYS A 174 3.63 -8.91 -10.19
CA CYS A 174 2.33 -8.23 -10.26
C CYS A 174 1.61 -8.52 -11.57
N ALA A 175 2.32 -8.47 -12.70
CA ALA A 175 1.78 -8.74 -14.01
C ALA A 175 1.41 -10.21 -14.22
N GLU A 176 2.16 -11.16 -13.65
CA GLU A 176 1.89 -12.59 -13.73
C GLU A 176 0.53 -12.94 -13.14
N TYR A 177 0.16 -12.33 -12.00
CA TYR A 177 -1.16 -12.49 -11.39
C TYR A 177 -2.24 -11.58 -11.99
N GLY A 178 -1.91 -10.69 -12.92
CA GLY A 178 -2.86 -9.78 -13.56
C GLY A 178 -3.46 -8.73 -12.62
N TYR A 179 -2.73 -8.33 -11.56
CA TYR A 179 -3.18 -7.29 -10.62
C TYR A 179 -2.87 -5.88 -11.12
N PRO A 180 -3.72 -4.89 -10.80
CA PRO A 180 -3.36 -3.47 -10.86
C PRO A 180 -2.10 -3.21 -10.02
N ILE A 181 -1.23 -2.31 -10.51
CA ILE A 181 0.04 -1.99 -9.88
C ILE A 181 0.05 -0.57 -9.30
N ILE A 182 0.66 -0.42 -8.11
CA ILE A 182 0.98 0.90 -7.57
C ILE A 182 2.49 1.01 -7.33
N PHE A 183 3.11 2.00 -7.94
CA PHE A 183 4.52 2.30 -7.74
C PHE A 183 4.71 3.17 -6.49
N ALA A 184 5.37 2.61 -5.48
CA ALA A 184 5.70 3.31 -4.23
C ALA A 184 6.97 4.15 -4.45
N ILE A 185 6.79 5.39 -4.91
CA ILE A 185 7.87 6.35 -5.15
C ILE A 185 8.24 7.02 -3.82
N ILE A 186 8.85 6.24 -2.93
CA ILE A 186 9.30 6.74 -1.62
C ILE A 186 10.63 7.47 -1.74
N GLY A 187 11.41 7.17 -2.77
CA GLY A 187 12.66 7.83 -3.14
C GLY A 187 12.83 7.87 -4.65
N GLY A 188 13.64 8.79 -5.15
CA GLY A 188 13.78 9.03 -6.59
C GLY A 188 12.73 9.98 -7.15
N THR A 189 12.65 10.03 -8.47
CA THR A 189 11.70 10.87 -9.19
C THR A 189 10.66 9.99 -9.90
N PRO A 190 9.45 10.48 -10.18
CA PRO A 190 8.46 9.74 -10.97
C PRO A 190 9.01 9.23 -12.32
N GLY A 191 9.87 10.02 -12.97
CA GLY A 191 10.50 9.63 -14.23
C GLY A 191 11.39 8.39 -14.13
N SER A 192 12.00 8.12 -12.98
CA SER A 192 12.83 6.93 -12.78
C SER A 192 12.02 5.62 -12.75
N PHE A 193 10.70 5.69 -12.57
CA PHE A 193 9.79 4.55 -12.61
C PHE A 193 9.17 4.32 -13.99
N ALA A 194 9.36 5.21 -14.96
CA ALA A 194 8.81 5.06 -16.31
C ALA A 194 9.24 3.74 -17.01
N PRO A 195 10.50 3.26 -16.91
CA PRO A 195 10.88 1.96 -17.45
C PRO A 195 10.10 0.80 -16.83
N LEU A 196 9.81 0.85 -15.52
CA LEU A 196 9.04 -0.18 -14.82
C LEU A 196 7.58 -0.20 -15.28
N ALA A 197 7.00 0.97 -15.57
CA ALA A 197 5.66 1.05 -16.16
C ALA A 197 5.63 0.46 -17.59
N GLY A 198 6.71 0.62 -18.36
CA GLY A 198 6.90 -0.06 -19.65
C GLY A 198 6.94 -1.57 -19.48
N LEU A 199 7.81 -2.04 -18.58
CA LEU A 199 7.94 -3.47 -18.26
C LEU A 199 6.61 -4.10 -17.82
N TYR A 200 5.82 -3.40 -17.02
CA TYR A 200 4.51 -3.87 -16.60
C TYR A 200 3.56 -4.09 -17.79
N ARG A 201 3.48 -3.14 -18.72
CA ARG A 201 2.63 -3.27 -19.92
C ARG A 201 3.04 -4.47 -20.78
N GLU A 202 4.35 -4.64 -21.01
CA GLU A 202 4.88 -5.76 -21.77
C GLU A 202 4.61 -7.11 -21.09
N ALA A 203 4.79 -7.17 -19.77
CA ALA A 203 4.55 -8.37 -18.98
C ALA A 203 3.07 -8.73 -18.96
N MET A 204 2.15 -7.78 -18.78
CA MET A 204 0.70 -8.02 -18.84
C MET A 204 0.30 -8.65 -20.18
N ALA A 205 0.80 -8.12 -21.28
CA ALA A 205 0.56 -8.68 -22.62
C ALA A 205 1.15 -10.09 -22.76
N LYS A 206 2.37 -10.30 -22.25
CA LYS A 206 3.07 -11.60 -22.29
C LYS A 206 2.32 -12.68 -21.50
N TYR A 207 1.78 -12.34 -20.33
CA TYR A 207 1.02 -13.28 -19.50
C TYR A 207 -0.46 -13.42 -19.95
N GLY A 208 -0.88 -12.66 -20.97
CA GLY A 208 -2.23 -12.76 -21.54
C GLY A 208 -3.33 -12.11 -20.69
N HIS A 209 -2.94 -11.18 -19.81
CA HIS A 209 -3.90 -10.42 -19.01
C HIS A 209 -4.32 -9.13 -19.69
N PRO A 210 -5.60 -8.71 -19.52
CA PRO A 210 -6.02 -7.39 -19.95
C PRO A 210 -5.26 -6.32 -19.17
N MET A 211 -4.94 -5.19 -19.80
CA MET A 211 -4.25 -4.10 -19.14
C MET A 211 -5.01 -3.59 -17.93
N GLN A 212 -4.36 -3.55 -16.78
CA GLN A 212 -4.90 -3.04 -15.52
C GLN A 212 -4.46 -1.60 -15.26
N GLN A 213 -5.08 -0.99 -14.26
CA GLN A 213 -4.72 0.34 -13.81
C GLN A 213 -3.30 0.38 -13.23
N MET A 214 -2.63 1.50 -13.46
CA MET A 214 -1.35 1.84 -12.84
C MET A 214 -1.54 3.09 -12.00
N ALA A 215 -1.04 3.06 -10.77
CA ALA A 215 -1.05 4.19 -9.87
C ALA A 215 0.36 4.49 -9.33
N THR A 216 0.52 5.67 -8.75
CA THR A 216 1.74 6.06 -8.05
C THR A 216 1.40 6.54 -6.65
N HIS A 217 2.26 6.22 -5.70
CA HIS A 217 2.24 6.74 -4.34
C HIS A 217 3.55 7.44 -4.05
N SER A 218 3.48 8.65 -3.53
CA SER A 218 4.65 9.45 -3.17
C SER A 218 4.35 10.31 -1.94
N PRO A 219 5.31 10.52 -1.03
CA PRO A 219 5.17 11.52 0.00
C PRO A 219 4.86 12.89 -0.61
N GLY A 220 3.95 13.63 -0.02
CA GLY A 220 3.56 14.95 -0.49
C GLY A 220 3.03 15.82 0.64
N HIS A 221 2.98 17.13 0.37
CA HIS A 221 2.41 18.13 1.23
C HIS A 221 1.72 19.18 0.38
N ILE A 222 0.65 19.78 0.88
CA ILE A 222 -0.13 20.81 0.19
C ILE A 222 -0.18 22.04 1.09
N ALA A 223 0.21 23.19 0.56
CA ALA A 223 0.09 24.50 1.17
C ALA A 223 -0.45 25.50 0.14
N ALA A 224 -0.56 26.77 0.51
CA ALA A 224 -1.08 27.81 -0.40
C ALA A 224 -0.16 28.08 -1.59
N THR A 225 1.16 27.92 -1.40
CA THR A 225 2.19 28.07 -2.45
C THR A 225 3.17 26.88 -2.43
N ASP A 226 3.88 26.69 -3.55
CA ASP A 226 4.94 25.66 -3.65
C ASP A 226 6.11 25.95 -2.69
N GLU A 227 6.40 27.23 -2.43
CA GLU A 227 7.42 27.70 -1.48
C GLU A 227 7.04 27.30 -0.05
N GLU A 228 5.83 27.65 0.38
CA GLU A 228 5.31 27.27 1.70
C GLU A 228 5.29 25.74 1.87
N ALA A 229 4.78 25.01 0.89
CA ALA A 229 4.76 23.56 0.93
C ALA A 229 6.17 22.97 1.12
N ARG A 230 7.17 23.55 0.47
CA ARG A 230 8.55 23.11 0.59
C ARG A 230 9.15 23.46 1.96
N GLU A 231 8.93 24.67 2.45
CA GLU A 231 9.43 25.12 3.75
C GLU A 231 8.83 24.32 4.90
N GLU A 232 7.54 24.01 4.84
CA GLU A 232 6.85 23.23 5.85
C GLU A 232 7.21 21.74 5.81
N PHE A 233 7.31 21.14 4.64
CA PHE A 233 7.46 19.69 4.50
C PHE A 233 8.93 19.22 4.53
N PHE A 234 9.83 19.94 3.84
CA PHE A 234 11.19 19.46 3.59
C PHE A 234 12.00 19.19 4.87
N PRO A 235 11.99 20.04 5.90
CA PRO A 235 12.74 19.78 7.12
C PRO A 235 12.31 18.49 7.83
N HIS A 236 11.01 18.24 7.90
CA HIS A 236 10.44 17.04 8.53
C HIS A 236 10.71 15.78 7.71
N TRP A 237 10.53 15.86 6.40
CA TRP A 237 10.86 14.78 5.48
C TRP A 237 12.35 14.43 5.53
N LEU A 238 13.24 15.40 5.52
CA LEU A 238 14.68 15.20 5.63
C LEU A 238 15.06 14.58 6.98
N GLY A 239 14.47 15.04 8.07
CA GLY A 239 14.67 14.49 9.40
C GLY A 239 14.29 13.00 9.47
N GLN A 240 13.11 12.64 8.97
CA GLN A 240 12.68 11.25 8.89
C GLN A 240 13.61 10.40 8.00
N ARG A 241 14.05 10.93 6.86
CA ARG A 241 14.99 10.23 5.96
C ARG A 241 16.33 9.98 6.62
N ASN A 242 16.87 10.93 7.33
CA ASN A 242 18.12 10.79 8.05
C ASN A 242 18.01 9.74 9.17
N GLN A 243 16.91 9.75 9.92
CA GLN A 243 16.64 8.75 10.95
C GLN A 243 16.56 7.33 10.36
N LEU A 244 15.72 7.13 9.35
CA LEU A 244 15.58 5.83 8.67
C LEU A 244 16.90 5.36 8.06
N GLY A 245 17.72 6.32 7.65
CA GLY A 245 19.03 6.03 7.13
C GLY A 245 20.03 5.56 8.15
N ALA A 246 20.03 6.17 9.31
CA ALA A 246 20.89 5.74 10.41
C ALA A 246 20.50 4.32 10.87
N GLU A 247 19.21 3.98 10.90
CA GLU A 247 18.72 2.66 11.25
C GLU A 247 19.11 1.56 10.25
N ARG A 248 19.21 1.90 8.95
CA ARG A 248 19.56 0.95 7.87
C ARG A 248 21.06 0.77 7.62
N GLY A 249 21.92 1.58 8.26
CA GLY A 249 23.38 1.54 8.12
C GLY A 249 23.94 2.31 6.90
N PRO A 250 25.27 2.39 6.77
CA PRO A 250 25.97 3.29 5.85
C PRO A 250 25.79 2.98 4.35
N HIS A 251 25.41 1.79 3.98
CA HIS A 251 25.24 1.40 2.57
C HIS A 251 24.01 2.04 1.87
N THR A 252 23.16 2.73 2.61
CA THR A 252 21.97 3.40 2.07
C THR A 252 22.14 4.91 1.89
N VAL A 253 23.28 5.49 2.27
CA VAL A 253 23.53 6.95 2.22
C VAL A 253 23.77 7.43 0.80
N ASP A 254 24.45 6.64 -0.03
CA ASP A 254 24.89 7.08 -1.37
C ASP A 254 23.74 7.19 -2.41
N GLN A 255 22.68 6.40 -2.25
CA GLN A 255 21.45 6.57 -3.07
C GLN A 255 20.64 7.82 -2.72
N ARG A 256 20.91 8.49 -1.61
CA ARG A 256 20.13 9.61 -1.05
C ARG A 256 20.49 10.96 -1.61
N GLN A 257 21.76 11.19 -1.94
CA GLN A 257 22.19 12.45 -2.57
C GLN A 257 21.56 12.65 -3.95
N ARG A 258 21.19 11.56 -4.64
CA ARG A 258 20.49 11.63 -5.95
C ARG A 258 19.00 11.92 -5.83
N CYS A 259 18.37 11.67 -4.68
CA CYS A 259 16.94 11.94 -4.46
C CYS A 259 16.61 13.43 -4.21
N LEU A 260 17.59 14.25 -3.82
CA LEU A 260 17.37 15.67 -3.47
C LEU A 260 17.20 16.60 -4.67
N ILE A 261 17.41 16.11 -5.90
CA ILE A 261 17.45 16.99 -7.09
C ILE A 261 16.11 17.02 -7.85
N GLY A 262 15.08 16.31 -7.38
CA GLY A 262 13.80 16.15 -8.08
C GLY A 262 12.70 17.18 -7.80
N PHE A 263 12.92 18.17 -6.94
CA PHE A 263 11.97 19.27 -6.71
C PHE A 263 12.36 20.47 -7.60
N GLY A 264 12.08 20.38 -8.87
CA GLY A 264 12.36 21.47 -9.78
C GLY A 264 11.54 21.36 -11.06
N GLN A 265 10.69 22.37 -11.27
CA GLN A 265 9.99 22.73 -12.50
C GLN A 265 8.89 21.78 -12.98
N ARG A 266 7.66 21.99 -12.51
CA ARG A 266 6.47 21.72 -13.33
C ARG A 266 6.27 22.87 -14.30
N ARG A 267 6.43 22.58 -15.59
CA ARG A 267 5.76 23.39 -16.61
C ARG A 267 4.26 23.14 -16.47
N GLN A 268 3.50 24.22 -16.44
CA GLN A 268 2.04 24.21 -16.54
C GLN A 268 1.62 23.45 -17.80
N ASN A 269 1.15 22.22 -17.68
CA ASN A 269 0.39 21.57 -18.73
C ASN A 269 -1.07 21.61 -18.31
N HIS A 270 -1.83 22.48 -18.96
CA HIS A 270 -3.28 22.51 -18.90
C HIS A 270 -3.83 21.12 -19.28
N PHE A 271 -4.57 20.54 -18.37
CA PHE A 271 -5.39 19.39 -18.64
C PHE A 271 -6.62 19.88 -19.42
N VAL A 272 -6.71 19.56 -20.70
CA VAL A 272 -7.90 19.73 -21.52
C VAL A 272 -8.66 18.41 -21.50
N PRO A 273 -9.88 18.34 -20.98
CA PRO A 273 -10.71 17.14 -21.12
C PRO A 273 -11.10 16.99 -22.58
N THR A 274 -10.79 15.86 -23.20
CA THR A 274 -11.44 15.43 -24.43
C THR A 274 -12.75 14.73 -24.10
N GLU A 275 -13.82 15.18 -24.76
CA GLU A 275 -15.16 14.62 -24.78
C GLU A 275 -15.21 13.12 -25.12
#